data_d3b583f8f28bee32370f1f9a31dcc316
#
_entry.id   d3b583f8f28bee32370f1f9a31dcc316
#
_cell.length_a   1.000
_cell.length_b   1.000
_cell.length_c   1.000
_cell.angle_alpha   90.00
_cell.angle_beta   90.00
_cell.angle_gamma   90.00
#
_symmetry.space_group_name_H-M   'P 1'
#
loop_
_entity.id
_entity.type
_entity.pdbx_description
1 polymer ?
#
loop_
_entity_poly.entity_id
_entity_poly.type
_entity_poly.pdbx_seq_one_letter_code
_entity_poly.pdbx_strand_id
1 'polypeptide(L)'
;MTDPTINEAKLKEIITLCKNRMDVSYYKYGAARDNFGGGRVDAAGCIDLCMDKFRKTRNTEYLLDVINYAALRILYPWPGDYFRPTGSDESAGTDGTPINMER
;
A
#
# COMPACT_ATOMS: atom_id res chain seq x y z
N MET A 1 0.02 20.25 -22.29
CA MET A 1 -0.37 20.61 -20.92
C MET A 1 0.06 19.53 -19.95
N THR A 2 0.55 19.94 -18.82
CA THR A 2 1.02 18.99 -17.81
C THR A 2 -0.15 18.55 -16.93
N ASP A 3 -0.26 17.24 -16.74
CA ASP A 3 -1.23 16.68 -15.80
C ASP A 3 -0.81 17.05 -14.38
N PRO A 4 -1.68 17.71 -13.58
CA PRO A 4 -1.33 18.08 -12.21
C PRO A 4 -1.31 16.89 -11.25
N THR A 5 -1.71 15.73 -11.70
CA THR A 5 -1.74 14.52 -10.88
C THR A 5 -0.56 13.63 -11.21
N ILE A 6 -0.70 12.34 -10.98
CA ILE A 6 0.37 11.39 -11.21
C ILE A 6 0.47 11.00 -12.69
N ASN A 7 1.67 10.72 -13.16
CA ASN A 7 1.90 10.22 -14.51
C ASN A 7 1.39 8.78 -14.60
N GLU A 8 0.40 8.55 -15.48
CA GLU A 8 -0.24 7.24 -15.61
C GLU A 8 0.74 6.13 -16.02
N ALA A 9 1.68 6.42 -16.94
CA ALA A 9 2.63 5.41 -17.38
C ALA A 9 3.54 4.97 -16.22
N LYS A 10 3.96 5.91 -15.40
CA LYS A 10 4.78 5.59 -14.22
C LYS A 10 3.99 4.84 -13.16
N LEU A 11 2.73 5.20 -12.98
CA LEU A 11 1.87 4.47 -12.05
C LEU A 11 1.69 3.02 -12.50
N LYS A 12 1.48 2.78 -13.80
CA LYS A 12 1.37 1.43 -14.34
C LYS A 12 2.64 0.63 -14.11
N GLU A 13 3.81 1.25 -14.26
CA GLU A 13 5.08 0.58 -13.95
C GLU A 13 5.12 0.11 -12.48
N ILE A 14 4.73 0.98 -11.57
CA ILE A 14 4.69 0.65 -10.15
C ILE A 14 3.73 -0.51 -9.88
N ILE A 15 2.54 -0.48 -10.47
CA ILE A 15 1.55 -1.54 -10.31
C ILE A 15 2.08 -2.87 -10.85
N THR A 16 2.76 -2.85 -12.00
CA THR A 16 3.37 -4.04 -12.57
C THR A 16 4.43 -4.63 -11.64
N LEU A 17 5.27 -3.79 -11.06
CA LEU A 17 6.28 -4.24 -10.10
C LEU A 17 5.62 -4.87 -8.86
N CYS A 18 4.55 -4.27 -8.37
CA CYS A 18 3.80 -4.81 -7.24
C CYS A 18 3.23 -6.20 -7.56
N LYS A 19 2.61 -6.33 -8.74
CA LYS A 19 2.04 -7.60 -9.18
C LYS A 19 3.12 -8.68 -9.29
N ASN A 20 4.28 -8.35 -9.86
CA ASN A 20 5.36 -9.32 -9.99
C ASN A 20 5.83 -9.82 -8.63
N ARG A 21 5.90 -8.97 -7.63
CA ARG A 21 6.28 -9.38 -6.28
C ARG A 21 5.20 -10.26 -5.65
N MET A 22 3.93 -10.02 -5.92
CA MET A 22 2.85 -10.89 -5.46
C MET A 22 2.94 -12.28 -6.08
N ASP A 23 3.27 -12.36 -7.37
CA ASP A 23 3.43 -13.64 -8.05
C ASP A 23 4.57 -14.47 -7.42
N VAL A 24 5.70 -13.81 -7.11
CA VAL A 24 6.81 -14.47 -6.42
C VAL A 24 6.37 -14.96 -5.05
N SER A 25 5.62 -14.15 -4.31
CA SER A 25 5.12 -14.53 -2.99
C SER A 25 4.18 -15.73 -3.06
N TYR A 26 3.37 -15.82 -4.09
CA TYR A 26 2.49 -16.97 -4.31
C TYR A 26 3.30 -18.27 -4.37
N TYR A 27 4.39 -18.25 -5.12
CA TYR A 27 5.23 -19.45 -5.24
C TYR A 27 5.95 -19.80 -3.93
N LYS A 28 6.27 -18.80 -3.12
CA LYS A 28 6.97 -19.04 -1.85
C LYS A 28 6.04 -19.44 -0.71
N TYR A 29 4.87 -18.79 -0.63
CA TYR A 29 4.04 -18.85 0.58
C TYR A 29 2.62 -19.32 0.34
N GLY A 30 2.25 -19.59 -0.92
CA GLY A 30 0.90 -20.02 -1.26
C GLY A 30 -0.06 -18.87 -1.52
N ALA A 31 -1.33 -19.22 -1.64
CA ALA A 31 -2.35 -18.24 -2.04
C ALA A 31 -2.59 -17.19 -0.96
N ALA A 32 -2.73 -15.94 -1.40
CA ALA A 32 -2.99 -14.81 -0.51
C ALA A 32 -4.26 -15.00 0.30
N ARG A 33 -5.31 -15.55 -0.31
CA ARG A 33 -6.57 -15.80 0.40
C ARG A 33 -6.41 -16.72 1.61
N ASP A 34 -5.49 -17.66 1.55
CA ASP A 34 -5.25 -18.60 2.65
C ASP A 34 -4.48 -17.94 3.78
N ASN A 35 -3.50 -17.10 3.44
CA ASN A 35 -2.66 -16.44 4.43
C ASN A 35 -3.35 -15.22 5.03
N PHE A 36 -3.95 -14.37 4.20
CA PHE A 36 -4.53 -13.11 4.63
C PHE A 36 -6.03 -13.24 4.91
N GLY A 37 -6.76 -14.01 4.11
CA GLY A 37 -8.17 -14.28 4.35
C GLY A 37 -8.39 -15.20 5.53
N GLY A 38 -7.43 -16.07 5.83
CA GLY A 38 -7.51 -16.97 6.99
C GLY A 38 -7.01 -16.38 8.30
N GLY A 39 -6.57 -15.13 8.29
CA GLY A 39 -6.08 -14.47 9.50
C GLY A 39 -4.71 -14.94 9.98
N ARG A 40 -3.94 -15.62 9.13
CA ARG A 40 -2.61 -16.10 9.49
C ARG A 40 -1.56 -15.01 9.47
N VAL A 41 -1.72 -14.04 8.58
CA VAL A 41 -0.76 -12.95 8.40
C VAL A 41 -1.48 -11.63 8.59
N ASP A 42 -0.95 -10.80 9.48
CA ASP A 42 -1.45 -9.45 9.70
C ASP A 42 -0.81 -8.50 8.70
N ALA A 43 -1.55 -8.16 7.65
CA ALA A 43 -1.05 -7.25 6.62
C ALA A 43 -0.69 -5.88 7.18
N ALA A 44 -1.47 -5.36 8.13
CA ALA A 44 -1.16 -4.06 8.74
C ALA A 44 0.17 -4.10 9.50
N GLY A 45 0.41 -5.18 10.24
CA GLY A 45 1.70 -5.37 10.91
C GLY A 45 2.85 -5.48 9.92
N CYS A 46 2.62 -6.15 8.77
CA CYS A 46 3.62 -6.23 7.72
C CYS A 46 3.95 -4.86 7.13
N ILE A 47 2.95 -3.98 7.01
CA ILE A 47 3.18 -2.61 6.55
C ILE A 47 4.14 -1.89 7.50
N ASP A 48 3.94 -2.03 8.80
CA ASP A 48 4.81 -1.40 9.80
C ASP A 48 6.25 -1.88 9.66
N LEU A 49 6.45 -3.19 9.47
CA LEU A 49 7.79 -3.75 9.28
C LEU A 49 8.45 -3.24 7.99
N CYS A 50 7.70 -3.17 6.91
CA CYS A 50 8.23 -2.66 5.65
C CYS A 50 8.60 -1.18 5.74
N MET A 51 7.78 -0.39 6.43
CA MET A 51 8.09 1.03 6.64
C MET A 51 9.36 1.21 7.46
N ASP A 52 9.55 0.38 8.50
CA ASP A 52 10.79 0.42 9.27
C ASP A 52 12.00 0.11 8.40
N LYS A 53 11.92 -0.91 7.57
CA LYS A 53 13.01 -1.26 6.66
C LYS A 53 13.28 -0.15 5.65
N PHE A 54 12.23 0.46 5.12
CA PHE A 54 12.39 1.58 4.22
C PHE A 54 13.12 2.75 4.90
N ARG A 55 12.71 3.10 6.12
CA ARG A 55 13.32 4.23 6.84
C ARG A 55 14.80 3.99 7.13
N LYS A 56 15.17 2.75 7.41
CA LYS A 56 16.56 2.39 7.69
C LYS A 56 17.44 2.34 6.44
N THR A 57 16.88 1.88 5.32
CA THR A 57 17.66 1.63 4.09
C THR A 57 17.46 2.69 3.03
N ARG A 58 16.32 3.37 3.04
CA ARG A 58 15.82 4.29 2.00
C ARG A 58 15.60 3.58 0.67
N ASN A 59 15.51 2.25 0.68
CA ASN A 59 15.22 1.45 -0.51
C ASN A 59 13.71 1.45 -0.79
N THR A 60 13.31 2.12 -1.86
CA THR A 60 11.89 2.25 -2.21
C THR A 60 11.23 0.93 -2.59
N GLU A 61 12.01 -0.14 -2.83
CA GLU A 61 11.43 -1.45 -3.10
C GLU A 61 10.55 -1.91 -1.94
N TYR A 62 10.90 -1.58 -0.70
CA TYR A 62 10.04 -1.91 0.44
C TYR A 62 8.68 -1.23 0.38
N LEU A 63 8.56 -0.10 -0.33
CA LEU A 63 7.28 0.58 -0.50
C LEU A 63 6.35 -0.19 -1.44
N LEU A 64 6.88 -1.00 -2.36
CA LEU A 64 6.06 -1.88 -3.18
C LEU A 64 5.36 -2.91 -2.30
N ASP A 65 6.05 -3.41 -1.29
CA ASP A 65 5.45 -4.36 -0.34
C ASP A 65 4.38 -3.68 0.51
N VAL A 66 4.59 -2.42 0.89
CA VAL A 66 3.57 -1.64 1.59
C VAL A 66 2.30 -1.54 0.76
N ILE A 67 2.42 -1.24 -0.53
CA ILE A 67 1.28 -1.17 -1.44
C ILE A 67 0.55 -2.52 -1.48
N ASN A 68 1.29 -3.60 -1.62
CA ASN A 68 0.72 -4.94 -1.70
C ASN A 68 0.01 -5.34 -0.41
N TYR A 69 0.62 -5.10 0.75
CA TYR A 69 -0.02 -5.42 2.02
C TYR A 69 -1.27 -4.57 2.26
N ALA A 70 -1.25 -3.30 1.84
CA ALA A 70 -2.43 -2.45 1.94
C ALA A 70 -3.57 -2.99 1.08
N ALA A 71 -3.27 -3.38 -0.17
CA ALA A 71 -4.25 -3.98 -1.05
C ALA A 71 -4.81 -5.28 -0.46
N LEU A 72 -3.96 -6.12 0.10
CA LEU A 72 -4.37 -7.37 0.72
C LEU A 72 -5.29 -7.15 1.92
N ARG A 73 -5.03 -6.13 2.73
CA ARG A 73 -5.91 -5.83 3.86
C ARG A 73 -7.28 -5.32 3.40
N ILE A 74 -7.33 -4.59 2.32
CA ILE A 74 -8.60 -4.14 1.72
C ILE A 74 -9.38 -5.33 1.17
N LEU A 75 -8.68 -6.26 0.49
CA LEU A 75 -9.31 -7.45 -0.10
C LEU A 75 -9.77 -8.45 0.96
N TYR A 76 -9.03 -8.57 2.05
CA TYR A 76 -9.29 -9.54 3.12
C TYR A 76 -9.37 -8.80 4.46
N PRO A 77 -10.44 -8.03 4.66
CA PRO A 77 -10.56 -7.22 5.88
C PRO A 77 -10.72 -8.09 7.13
N TRP A 78 -10.22 -7.58 8.24
CA TRP A 78 -10.40 -8.21 9.54
C TRP A 78 -11.68 -7.66 10.21
N PRO A 79 -12.21 -8.39 11.20
CA PRO A 79 -13.36 -7.89 11.93
C PRO A 79 -13.13 -6.47 12.46
N GLY A 80 -14.08 -5.59 12.21
CA GLY A 80 -13.95 -4.18 12.59
C GLY A 80 -13.43 -3.28 11.48
N ASP A 81 -12.81 -3.83 10.47
CA ASP A 81 -12.38 -3.04 9.31
C ASP A 81 -13.61 -2.62 8.49
N TYR A 82 -13.58 -1.41 7.95
CA TYR A 82 -14.67 -0.94 7.10
C TYR A 82 -14.14 0.01 6.06
N PHE A 83 -14.92 0.20 5.01
CA PHE A 83 -14.62 1.17 3.96
C PHE A 83 -15.68 2.26 3.97
N ARG A 84 -15.24 3.50 4.05
CA ARG A 84 -16.11 4.66 3.90
C ARG A 84 -15.29 5.78 3.26
N PRO A 85 -15.70 6.28 2.08
CA PRO A 85 -14.98 7.40 1.48
C PRO A 85 -14.97 8.60 2.42
N THR A 86 -13.82 9.22 2.56
CA THR A 86 -13.69 10.43 3.39
C THR A 86 -14.27 11.63 2.63
N GLY A 87 -14.76 12.61 3.38
CA GLY A 87 -15.28 13.83 2.78
C GLY A 87 -14.16 14.69 2.20
N SER A 88 -14.54 15.63 1.35
CA SER A 88 -13.58 16.51 0.69
C SER A 88 -12.86 17.46 1.66
N ASP A 89 -13.42 17.66 2.83
CA ASP A 89 -12.84 18.52 3.87
C ASP A 89 -11.96 17.74 4.86
N GLU A 90 -11.78 16.45 4.64
CA GLU A 90 -10.89 15.62 5.45
C GLU A 90 -9.62 15.29 4.66
N SER A 91 -8.47 15.39 5.33
CA SER A 91 -7.21 14.90 4.78
C SER A 91 -7.05 13.44 5.17
N ALA A 92 -7.26 12.54 4.24
CA ALA A 92 -7.26 11.11 4.50
C ALA A 92 -5.85 10.59 4.82
N GLY A 93 -5.37 10.87 6.02
CA GLY A 93 -4.07 10.41 6.47
C GLY A 93 -2.90 11.28 6.07
N THR A 94 -3.14 12.47 5.56
CA THR A 94 -2.06 13.40 5.23
C THR A 94 -1.49 14.00 6.51
N ASP A 95 -0.19 13.95 6.65
CA ASP A 95 0.51 14.51 7.79
C ASP A 95 1.19 15.82 7.37
N GLY A 96 0.83 16.89 8.02
CA GLY A 96 1.43 18.19 7.79
C GLY A 96 0.61 19.11 6.89
N THR A 97 1.17 20.26 6.59
CA THR A 97 0.50 21.30 5.82
C THR A 97 0.58 21.02 4.33
N PRO A 98 -0.53 21.12 3.59
CA PRO A 98 -0.47 20.99 2.14
C PRO A 98 0.50 22.00 1.53
N ILE A 99 1.20 21.59 0.50
CA ILE A 99 2.25 22.39 -0.13
C ILE A 99 1.78 23.80 -0.51
N ASN A 100 0.60 23.88 -1.08
CA ASN A 100 0.08 25.16 -1.55
C ASN A 100 -0.32 26.12 -0.43
N MET A 101 -0.34 25.68 0.79
CA MET A 101 -0.65 26.53 1.95
C MET A 101 0.61 27.07 2.63
N GLU A 102 1.76 26.60 2.26
CA GLU A 102 3.02 27.04 2.82
C GLU A 102 3.52 28.32 2.15
N ARG A 103 2.92 28.72 1.09
CA ARG A 103 3.37 29.84 0.25
C ARG A 103 2.65 31.12 0.56
#